data_3cb56227c0bcf148b5b4f687a2e12540
#
_entry.id   3cb56227c0bcf148b5b4f687a2e12540
#
_cell.length_a   1.000
_cell.length_b   1.000
_cell.length_c   1.000
_cell.angle_alpha   90.00
_cell.angle_beta   90.00
_cell.angle_gamma   90.00
#
_symmetry.space_group_name_H-M   'P 1'
#
loop_
_entity.id
_entity.type
_entity.pdbx_description
1 polymer ?
#
loop_
_entity_poly.entity_id
_entity_poly.type
_entity_poly.pdbx_seq_one_letter_code
_entity_poly.pdbx_strand_id
1 'polypeptide(L)'
;FNFEDLSRIPDYPNKNFIDSDDIKNLKDGEVYKYWEKSQKIILQNRKAKFLKTHNILGSINGIPFTKPDYTLGVIHIVRDPRNVITSIKNHFDFESYEKAFQYMVSKDAFLKGEDSARFSFLGTWSSHYKSWMSINPQRRITIKYEDMENNTYDTFKRVISYTNKILGIKKDINNDKLLKAISSTSFEKLSLGEKEGKFKENVFNNNNEKIKFFNMGPENKWKNVLPKDIAHKMNNYYKDDLNKLNY
;
A
#
# COMPACT_ATOMS: atom_id res chain seq x y z
N PHE A 1 -2.08 -20.96 -11.35
CA PHE A 1 -1.20 -19.84 -10.99
C PHE A 1 -0.17 -20.41 -10.01
N ASN A 2 1.04 -20.59 -10.44
CA ASN A 2 2.13 -20.98 -9.53
C ASN A 2 2.74 -19.69 -9.01
N PHE A 3 2.51 -19.33 -7.74
CA PHE A 3 3.09 -18.13 -7.14
C PHE A 3 4.64 -18.16 -7.11
N GLU A 4 5.24 -19.33 -7.31
CA GLU A 4 6.70 -19.49 -7.45
C GLU A 4 7.24 -18.82 -8.72
N ASP A 5 6.41 -18.65 -9.75
CA ASP A 5 6.80 -17.97 -11.00
C ASP A 5 6.66 -16.44 -10.93
N LEU A 6 6.03 -15.91 -9.87
CA LEU A 6 5.83 -14.49 -9.66
C LEU A 6 6.81 -13.95 -8.62
N SER A 7 7.91 -13.44 -9.09
CA SER A 7 8.85 -12.73 -8.23
C SER A 7 8.18 -11.48 -7.65
N ARG A 8 7.91 -11.52 -6.34
CA ARG A 8 7.41 -10.39 -5.57
C ARG A 8 8.58 -9.59 -5.04
N ILE A 9 8.51 -8.27 -5.21
CA ILE A 9 9.42 -7.32 -4.56
C ILE A 9 8.57 -6.56 -3.54
N PRO A 10 8.66 -6.93 -2.25
CA PRO A 10 8.04 -6.17 -1.18
C PRO A 10 8.77 -4.84 -1.03
N ASP A 11 8.03 -3.81 -0.65
CA ASP A 11 8.58 -2.50 -0.28
C ASP A 11 9.51 -1.89 -1.33
N TYR A 12 9.00 -1.69 -2.53
CA TYR A 12 9.69 -0.93 -3.57
C TYR A 12 9.42 0.58 -3.39
N PRO A 13 10.43 1.44 -3.48
CA PRO A 13 11.85 1.15 -3.72
C PRO A 13 12.58 0.55 -2.50
N ASN A 14 13.70 -0.14 -2.73
CA ASN A 14 14.55 -0.69 -1.68
C ASN A 14 16.02 -0.80 -2.12
N LYS A 15 16.92 -0.98 -1.15
CA LYS A 15 18.37 -0.98 -1.34
C LYS A 15 18.92 -2.03 -2.32
N ASN A 16 18.21 -3.14 -2.51
CA ASN A 16 18.71 -4.24 -3.37
C ASN A 16 18.82 -3.87 -4.85
N PHE A 17 18.26 -2.73 -5.24
CA PHE A 17 18.26 -2.20 -6.61
C PHE A 17 18.99 -0.87 -6.74
N ILE A 18 19.82 -0.53 -5.76
CA ILE A 18 20.66 0.66 -5.71
C ILE A 18 22.09 0.19 -5.45
N ASP A 19 23.07 0.73 -6.15
CA ASP A 19 24.47 0.35 -5.96
C ASP A 19 24.94 0.64 -4.53
N SER A 20 25.84 -0.22 -4.01
CA SER A 20 26.30 -0.17 -2.62
C SER A 20 26.92 1.18 -2.23
N ASP A 21 27.64 1.81 -3.14
CA ASP A 21 28.28 3.09 -2.87
C ASP A 21 27.28 4.26 -2.90
N ASP A 22 26.27 4.17 -3.76
CA ASP A 22 25.15 5.11 -3.81
C ASP A 22 24.31 5.06 -2.52
N ILE A 23 24.07 3.85 -1.98
CA ILE A 23 23.30 3.67 -0.74
C ILE A 23 23.95 4.33 0.46
N LYS A 24 25.28 4.21 0.60
CA LYS A 24 26.02 4.80 1.74
C LYS A 24 25.86 6.31 1.84
N ASN A 25 25.65 6.97 0.70
CA ASN A 25 25.53 8.42 0.60
C ASN A 25 24.09 8.89 0.40
N LEU A 26 23.11 7.96 0.33
CA LEU A 26 21.71 8.27 0.05
C LEU A 26 21.07 8.96 1.25
N LYS A 27 20.60 10.19 1.05
CA LYS A 27 19.83 10.92 2.05
C LYS A 27 18.35 10.59 1.95
N ASP A 28 17.65 10.78 3.06
CA ASP A 28 16.19 10.67 3.10
C ASP A 28 15.54 11.55 2.02
N GLY A 29 14.59 11.00 1.32
CA GLY A 29 13.89 11.71 0.24
C GLY A 29 14.63 11.77 -1.09
N GLU A 30 15.87 11.28 -1.20
CA GLU A 30 16.63 11.28 -2.46
C GLU A 30 16.46 10.03 -3.31
N VAL A 31 15.76 9.01 -2.81
CA VAL A 31 15.57 7.72 -3.50
C VAL A 31 14.92 7.87 -4.88
N TYR A 32 14.19 8.95 -5.15
CA TYR A 32 13.60 9.22 -6.46
C TYR A 32 14.63 9.24 -7.59
N LYS A 33 15.89 9.59 -7.32
CA LYS A 33 17.00 9.60 -8.29
C LYS A 33 17.26 8.21 -8.88
N TYR A 34 16.86 7.15 -8.14
CA TYR A 34 17.12 5.75 -8.50
C TYR A 34 15.88 5.00 -9.01
N TRP A 35 14.69 5.61 -9.04
CA TRP A 35 13.47 4.92 -9.46
C TRP A 35 13.57 4.29 -10.84
N GLU A 36 14.03 5.04 -11.85
CA GLU A 36 14.14 4.51 -13.20
C GLU A 36 15.22 3.44 -13.32
N LYS A 37 16.40 3.67 -12.74
CA LYS A 37 17.51 2.71 -12.75
C LYS A 37 17.10 1.40 -12.08
N SER A 38 16.48 1.48 -10.89
CA SER A 38 16.00 0.31 -10.15
C SER A 38 14.98 -0.51 -10.95
N GLN A 39 14.01 0.14 -11.61
CA GLN A 39 13.02 -0.56 -12.43
C GLN A 39 13.66 -1.23 -13.64
N LYS A 40 14.62 -0.61 -14.30
CA LYS A 40 15.38 -1.22 -15.39
C LYS A 40 16.11 -2.50 -14.92
N ILE A 41 16.74 -2.46 -13.75
CA ILE A 41 17.41 -3.64 -13.16
C ILE A 41 16.38 -4.75 -12.87
N ILE A 42 15.25 -4.42 -12.24
CA ILE A 42 14.18 -5.36 -11.93
C ILE A 42 13.65 -6.06 -13.18
N LEU A 43 13.57 -5.35 -14.30
CA LEU A 43 12.96 -5.82 -15.54
C LEU A 43 13.97 -6.45 -16.52
N GLN A 44 15.25 -6.55 -16.19
CA GLN A 44 16.30 -7.09 -17.08
C GLN A 44 15.97 -8.47 -17.65
N ASN A 45 15.35 -9.34 -16.86
CA ASN A 45 14.98 -10.69 -17.31
C ASN A 45 13.65 -10.76 -18.08
N ARG A 46 13.02 -9.63 -18.36
CA ARG A 46 11.73 -9.50 -19.08
C ARG A 46 10.58 -10.31 -18.50
N LYS A 47 10.67 -10.76 -17.25
CA LYS A 47 9.56 -11.43 -16.54
C LYS A 47 8.74 -10.38 -15.79
N ALA A 48 7.41 -10.57 -15.77
CA ALA A 48 6.55 -9.73 -14.95
C ALA A 48 6.90 -9.87 -13.46
N LYS A 49 6.92 -8.76 -12.75
CA LYS A 49 7.21 -8.66 -11.33
C LYS A 49 6.08 -7.94 -10.61
N PHE A 50 5.76 -8.37 -9.40
CA PHE A 50 4.85 -7.65 -8.52
C PHE A 50 5.66 -6.77 -7.57
N LEU A 51 5.44 -5.47 -7.65
CA LEU A 51 6.07 -4.49 -6.77
C LEU A 51 5.00 -3.95 -5.82
N LYS A 52 5.20 -4.11 -4.51
CA LYS A 52 4.40 -3.42 -3.49
C LYS A 52 5.03 -2.04 -3.28
N THR A 53 4.24 -1.00 -3.27
CA THR A 53 4.71 0.36 -2.98
C THR A 53 3.67 1.14 -2.18
N HIS A 54 4.16 2.10 -1.41
CA HIS A 54 3.35 3.12 -0.74
C HIS A 54 3.51 4.51 -1.39
N ASN A 55 4.32 4.63 -2.44
CA ASN A 55 4.52 5.91 -3.12
C ASN A 55 3.24 6.43 -3.77
N ILE A 56 3.06 7.75 -3.73
CA ILE A 56 2.16 8.46 -4.63
C ILE A 56 2.65 8.29 -6.09
N LEU A 57 1.74 8.20 -7.04
CA LEU A 57 2.11 8.23 -8.46
C LEU A 57 2.35 9.69 -8.87
N GLY A 58 3.60 10.06 -9.02
CA GLY A 58 3.99 11.43 -9.34
C GLY A 58 5.41 11.51 -9.88
N SER A 59 5.96 12.70 -9.95
CA SER A 59 7.34 12.95 -10.31
C SER A 59 7.99 13.92 -9.34
N ILE A 60 9.28 13.75 -9.10
CA ILE A 60 10.10 14.64 -8.29
C ILE A 60 11.25 15.11 -9.18
N ASN A 61 11.41 16.43 -9.30
CA ASN A 61 12.43 17.05 -10.17
C ASN A 61 12.41 16.47 -11.61
N GLY A 62 11.21 16.22 -12.15
CA GLY A 62 11.04 15.68 -13.50
C GLY A 62 11.25 14.17 -13.62
N ILE A 63 11.64 13.47 -12.54
CA ILE A 63 11.82 12.02 -12.53
C ILE A 63 10.52 11.37 -12.07
N PRO A 64 9.79 10.64 -12.95
CA PRO A 64 8.54 9.99 -12.58
C PRO A 64 8.80 8.73 -11.73
N PHE A 65 7.85 8.44 -10.81
CA PHE A 65 7.92 7.21 -10.00
C PHE A 65 7.98 5.96 -10.87
N THR A 66 7.18 5.90 -11.91
CA THR A 66 7.22 4.85 -12.94
C THR A 66 6.77 5.38 -14.29
N LYS A 67 7.00 4.60 -15.33
CA LYS A 67 6.62 4.90 -16.72
C LYS A 67 5.70 3.81 -17.27
N PRO A 68 4.85 4.12 -18.28
CA PRO A 68 4.02 3.11 -18.95
C PRO A 68 4.80 1.91 -19.47
N ASP A 69 6.06 2.11 -19.92
CA ASP A 69 6.92 1.06 -20.45
C ASP A 69 7.41 0.07 -19.40
N TYR A 70 7.37 0.46 -18.11
CA TYR A 70 7.79 -0.37 -16.99
C TYR A 70 6.62 -0.99 -16.23
N THR A 71 5.39 -0.50 -16.43
CA THR A 71 4.23 -0.88 -15.65
C THR A 71 3.13 -1.45 -16.54
N LEU A 72 2.94 -2.75 -16.53
CA LEU A 72 1.87 -3.44 -17.27
C LEU A 72 0.49 -3.05 -16.73
N GLY A 73 0.33 -3.03 -15.42
CA GLY A 73 -0.92 -2.71 -14.76
C GLY A 73 -0.75 -2.42 -13.28
N VAL A 74 -1.81 -1.93 -12.67
CA VAL A 74 -1.82 -1.53 -11.24
C VAL A 74 -3.01 -2.16 -10.52
N ILE A 75 -2.73 -2.73 -9.36
CA ILE A 75 -3.73 -3.13 -8.38
C ILE A 75 -3.70 -2.04 -7.29
N HIS A 76 -4.67 -1.14 -7.33
CA HIS A 76 -4.79 -0.03 -6.40
C HIS A 76 -5.77 -0.39 -5.29
N ILE A 77 -5.32 -0.30 -4.05
CA ILE A 77 -6.16 -0.53 -2.86
C ILE A 77 -6.45 0.82 -2.21
N VAL A 78 -7.71 1.12 -2.03
CA VAL A 78 -8.19 2.33 -1.34
C VAL A 78 -9.00 1.93 -0.12
N ARG A 79 -8.90 2.68 0.96
CA ARG A 79 -9.65 2.47 2.21
C ARG A 79 -10.29 3.77 2.63
N ASP A 80 -11.46 3.68 3.27
CA ASP A 80 -12.13 4.83 3.88
C ASP A 80 -11.15 5.64 4.76
N PRO A 81 -10.91 6.93 4.48
CA PRO A 81 -9.94 7.73 5.24
C PRO A 81 -10.27 7.79 6.74
N ARG A 82 -11.55 7.65 7.10
CA ARG A 82 -12.00 7.62 8.49
C ARG A 82 -11.58 6.35 9.23
N ASN A 83 -11.36 5.24 8.50
CA ASN A 83 -10.74 4.03 9.03
C ASN A 83 -9.19 4.09 8.96
N VAL A 84 -8.64 4.79 7.96
CA VAL A 84 -7.18 4.94 7.78
C VAL A 84 -6.57 5.73 8.93
N ILE A 85 -7.23 6.79 9.41
CA ILE A 85 -6.68 7.66 10.48
C ILE A 85 -6.35 6.89 11.76
N THR A 86 -7.16 5.89 12.12
CA THR A 86 -6.90 5.03 13.29
C THR A 86 -5.62 4.22 13.12
N SER A 87 -5.41 3.67 11.91
CA SER A 87 -4.22 2.92 11.57
C SER A 87 -2.98 3.82 11.57
N ILE A 88 -3.08 5.03 11.03
CA ILE A 88 -2.00 6.02 11.01
C ILE A 88 -1.64 6.45 12.44
N LYS A 89 -2.66 6.75 13.28
CA LYS A 89 -2.42 7.09 14.68
C LYS A 89 -1.62 6.03 15.40
N ASN A 90 -1.99 4.75 15.20
CA ASN A 90 -1.30 3.61 15.81
C ASN A 90 0.10 3.41 15.22
N HIS A 91 0.24 3.43 13.89
CA HIS A 91 1.49 3.13 13.20
C HIS A 91 2.61 4.13 13.50
N PHE A 92 2.27 5.42 13.59
CA PHE A 92 3.22 6.49 13.86
C PHE A 92 3.26 6.92 15.32
N ASP A 93 2.58 6.20 16.21
CA ASP A 93 2.47 6.52 17.64
C ASP A 93 2.06 7.98 17.89
N PHE A 94 1.13 8.49 17.07
CA PHE A 94 0.67 9.85 17.27
C PHE A 94 -0.16 9.97 18.54
N GLU A 95 0.11 10.98 19.34
CA GLU A 95 -0.56 11.25 20.62
C GLU A 95 -2.05 11.51 20.46
N SER A 96 -2.49 12.05 19.30
CA SER A 96 -3.87 12.42 19.06
C SER A 96 -4.35 12.13 17.62
N TYR A 97 -5.67 12.01 17.45
CA TYR A 97 -6.28 11.95 16.12
C TYR A 97 -6.07 13.26 15.34
N GLU A 98 -5.95 14.39 16.02
CA GLU A 98 -5.66 15.66 15.36
C GLU A 98 -4.30 15.62 14.65
N LYS A 99 -3.23 15.11 15.30
CA LYS A 99 -1.93 14.93 14.66
C LYS A 99 -1.97 13.93 13.51
N ALA A 100 -2.71 12.83 13.67
CA ALA A 100 -2.92 11.88 12.58
C ALA A 100 -3.66 12.52 11.39
N PHE A 101 -4.67 13.36 11.65
CA PHE A 101 -5.35 14.10 10.60
C PHE A 101 -4.42 15.09 9.90
N GLN A 102 -3.63 15.86 10.63
CA GLN A 102 -2.65 16.80 10.04
C GLN A 102 -1.66 16.06 9.12
N TYR A 103 -1.22 14.88 9.53
CA TYR A 103 -0.38 14.03 8.67
C TYR A 103 -1.10 13.62 7.38
N MET A 104 -2.37 13.20 7.44
CA MET A 104 -3.15 12.79 6.28
C MET A 104 -3.43 13.91 5.27
N VAL A 105 -3.44 15.16 5.71
CA VAL A 105 -3.66 16.34 4.86
C VAL A 105 -2.36 17.05 4.47
N SER A 106 -1.22 16.59 4.97
CA SER A 106 0.08 17.15 4.63
C SER A 106 0.50 16.76 3.21
N LYS A 107 0.93 17.75 2.42
CA LYS A 107 1.51 17.51 1.09
C LYS A 107 2.88 16.85 1.17
N ASP A 108 3.57 17.02 2.28
CA ASP A 108 4.91 16.54 2.54
C ASP A 108 4.92 15.24 3.36
N ALA A 109 3.76 14.58 3.48
CA ALA A 109 3.69 13.31 4.20
C ALA A 109 4.54 12.25 3.49
N PHE A 110 5.30 11.50 4.27
CA PHE A 110 6.17 10.42 3.80
C PHE A 110 6.14 9.23 4.75
N LEU A 111 6.51 8.07 4.24
CA LEU A 111 6.79 6.88 5.02
C LEU A 111 8.28 6.55 4.87
N LYS A 112 8.98 6.45 5.99
CA LYS A 112 10.38 6.03 6.05
C LYS A 112 10.45 4.62 6.64
N GLY A 113 11.16 3.73 5.95
CA GLY A 113 11.51 2.42 6.47
C GLY A 113 12.84 2.43 7.23
N GLU A 114 13.47 1.27 7.31
CA GLU A 114 14.73 1.07 8.05
C GLU A 114 15.93 1.85 7.47
N ASP A 115 15.87 2.21 6.19
CA ASP A 115 16.93 2.91 5.49
C ASP A 115 16.38 3.96 4.52
N SER A 116 17.24 4.87 4.03
CA SER A 116 16.85 5.94 3.10
C SER A 116 16.37 5.43 1.74
N ALA A 117 16.68 4.19 1.34
CA ALA A 117 16.15 3.58 0.13
C ALA A 117 14.67 3.19 0.27
N ARG A 118 14.21 2.93 1.50
CA ARG A 118 12.80 2.64 1.81
C ARG A 118 12.04 3.90 2.17
N PHE A 119 12.19 4.94 1.37
CA PHE A 119 11.49 6.19 1.54
C PHE A 119 10.36 6.29 0.52
N SER A 120 9.13 6.52 0.98
CA SER A 120 7.94 6.67 0.14
C SER A 120 7.32 8.03 0.35
N PHE A 121 7.11 8.75 -0.74
CA PHE A 121 6.34 10.00 -0.73
C PHE A 121 4.87 9.66 -0.77
N LEU A 122 4.10 10.18 0.16
CA LEU A 122 2.68 9.89 0.28
C LEU A 122 1.82 11.06 -0.24
N GLY A 123 2.20 12.29 0.11
CA GLY A 123 1.35 13.46 -0.09
C GLY A 123 0.07 13.35 0.76
N THR A 124 -0.95 14.13 0.43
CA THR A 124 -2.24 14.01 1.10
C THR A 124 -2.94 12.70 0.74
N TRP A 125 -3.78 12.16 1.63
CA TRP A 125 -4.60 10.98 1.30
C TRP A 125 -5.38 11.16 -0.01
N SER A 126 -5.96 12.36 -0.23
CA SER A 126 -6.71 12.68 -1.45
C SER A 126 -5.81 12.70 -2.71
N SER A 127 -4.64 13.33 -2.65
CA SER A 127 -3.72 13.37 -3.78
C SER A 127 -3.16 11.99 -4.09
N HIS A 128 -2.91 11.18 -3.06
CA HIS A 128 -2.40 9.82 -3.20
C HIS A 128 -3.36 8.95 -4.03
N TYR A 129 -4.61 8.77 -3.59
CA TYR A 129 -5.52 7.90 -4.31
C TYR A 129 -5.85 8.46 -5.70
N LYS A 130 -6.02 9.80 -5.85
CA LYS A 130 -6.28 10.45 -7.15
C LYS A 130 -5.14 10.23 -8.14
N SER A 131 -3.89 10.24 -7.69
CA SER A 131 -2.73 9.99 -8.55
C SER A 131 -2.79 8.60 -9.19
N TRP A 132 -3.08 7.56 -8.41
CA TRP A 132 -3.25 6.20 -8.92
C TRP A 132 -4.51 6.02 -9.75
N MET A 133 -5.58 6.78 -9.45
CA MET A 133 -6.79 6.81 -10.26
C MET A 133 -6.60 7.49 -11.63
N SER A 134 -5.53 8.23 -11.86
CA SER A 134 -5.21 8.84 -13.15
C SER A 134 -4.74 7.83 -14.21
N ILE A 135 -4.30 6.64 -13.81
CA ILE A 135 -3.91 5.58 -14.74
C ILE A 135 -5.14 5.12 -15.55
N ASN A 136 -4.92 4.84 -16.83
CA ASN A 136 -5.95 4.31 -17.73
C ASN A 136 -6.69 3.13 -17.05
N PRO A 137 -8.04 3.17 -17.00
CA PRO A 137 -8.85 2.12 -16.37
C PRO A 137 -8.60 0.70 -16.88
N GLN A 138 -8.15 0.54 -18.14
CA GLN A 138 -7.78 -0.77 -18.69
C GLN A 138 -6.51 -1.35 -18.06
N ARG A 139 -5.65 -0.49 -17.52
CA ARG A 139 -4.37 -0.85 -16.87
C ARG A 139 -4.42 -0.71 -15.35
N ARG A 140 -5.60 -0.61 -14.79
CA ARG A 140 -5.80 -0.47 -13.34
C ARG A 140 -7.03 -1.24 -12.88
N ILE A 141 -6.91 -1.93 -11.76
CA ILE A 141 -8.05 -2.35 -10.94
C ILE A 141 -7.99 -1.60 -9.61
N THR A 142 -9.09 -0.98 -9.20
CA THR A 142 -9.21 -0.36 -7.87
C THR A 142 -10.11 -1.22 -7.01
N ILE A 143 -9.66 -1.48 -5.80
CA ILE A 143 -10.32 -2.33 -4.79
C ILE A 143 -10.48 -1.51 -3.54
N LYS A 144 -11.68 -1.52 -2.95
CA LYS A 144 -11.87 -1.03 -1.59
C LYS A 144 -11.38 -2.07 -0.60
N TYR A 145 -10.71 -1.60 0.45
CA TYR A 145 -10.28 -2.48 1.54
C TYR A 145 -11.48 -3.17 2.19
N GLU A 146 -12.58 -2.46 2.31
CA GLU A 146 -13.85 -2.95 2.85
C GLU A 146 -14.43 -4.10 2.02
N ASP A 147 -14.24 -4.09 0.69
CA ASP A 147 -14.64 -5.22 -0.18
C ASP A 147 -13.78 -6.47 0.09
N MET A 148 -12.50 -6.28 0.43
CA MET A 148 -11.64 -7.41 0.82
C MET A 148 -12.06 -8.02 2.16
N GLU A 149 -12.62 -7.24 3.08
CA GLU A 149 -13.15 -7.73 4.36
C GLU A 149 -14.50 -8.42 4.21
N ASN A 150 -15.43 -7.79 3.46
CA ASN A 150 -16.83 -8.22 3.43
C ASN A 150 -17.13 -9.23 2.31
N ASN A 151 -16.36 -9.22 1.23
CA ASN A 151 -16.53 -10.05 0.05
C ASN A 151 -15.19 -10.54 -0.51
N THR A 152 -14.41 -11.16 0.36
CA THR A 152 -13.01 -11.55 0.13
C THR A 152 -12.84 -12.39 -1.14
N TYR A 153 -13.65 -13.44 -1.28
CA TYR A 153 -13.52 -14.39 -2.40
C TYR A 153 -13.72 -13.71 -3.75
N ASP A 154 -14.82 -13.01 -3.95
CA ASP A 154 -15.12 -12.37 -5.24
C ASP A 154 -14.16 -11.21 -5.53
N THR A 155 -13.74 -10.49 -4.49
CA THR A 155 -12.74 -9.43 -4.62
C THR A 155 -11.41 -9.97 -5.13
N PHE A 156 -10.87 -11.03 -4.54
CA PHE A 156 -9.62 -11.63 -5.02
C PHE A 156 -9.80 -12.36 -6.36
N LYS A 157 -10.95 -12.95 -6.62
CA LYS A 157 -11.26 -13.51 -7.94
C LYS A 157 -11.20 -12.45 -9.04
N ARG A 158 -11.73 -11.24 -8.79
CA ARG A 158 -11.61 -10.09 -9.69
C ARG A 158 -10.17 -9.67 -9.91
N VAL A 159 -9.36 -9.65 -8.84
CA VAL A 159 -7.91 -9.33 -8.92
C VAL A 159 -7.17 -10.32 -9.79
N ILE A 160 -7.41 -11.63 -9.60
CA ILE A 160 -6.78 -12.69 -10.39
C ILE A 160 -7.22 -12.59 -11.85
N SER A 161 -8.51 -12.38 -12.12
CA SER A 161 -9.03 -12.20 -13.48
C SER A 161 -8.38 -11.01 -14.18
N TYR A 162 -8.25 -9.88 -13.49
CA TYR A 162 -7.53 -8.70 -13.99
C TYR A 162 -6.06 -9.01 -14.28
N THR A 163 -5.39 -9.66 -13.35
CA THR A 163 -3.97 -10.04 -13.51
C THR A 163 -3.77 -10.98 -14.68
N ASN A 164 -4.62 -12.00 -14.81
CA ASN A 164 -4.59 -12.93 -15.94
C ASN A 164 -4.77 -12.20 -17.27
N LYS A 165 -5.72 -11.25 -17.34
CA LYS A 165 -5.94 -10.42 -18.53
C LYS A 165 -4.70 -9.61 -18.89
N ILE A 166 -4.09 -8.92 -17.94
CA ILE A 166 -2.89 -8.09 -18.17
C ILE A 166 -1.69 -8.93 -18.61
N LEU A 167 -1.54 -10.12 -18.07
CA LEU A 167 -0.43 -11.04 -18.39
C LEU A 167 -0.71 -11.95 -19.59
N GLY A 168 -1.90 -11.85 -20.22
CA GLY A 168 -2.30 -12.71 -21.34
C GLY A 168 -2.48 -14.18 -20.96
N ILE A 169 -2.74 -14.46 -19.68
CA ILE A 169 -2.91 -15.83 -19.16
C ILE A 169 -4.34 -16.30 -19.43
N LYS A 170 -4.49 -17.33 -20.28
CA LYS A 170 -5.75 -17.96 -20.63
C LYS A 170 -6.02 -19.20 -19.76
N LYS A 171 -5.95 -19.07 -18.45
CA LYS A 171 -6.14 -20.18 -17.52
C LYS A 171 -7.25 -19.86 -16.54
N ASP A 172 -8.10 -20.85 -16.26
CA ASP A 172 -9.14 -20.72 -15.27
C ASP A 172 -8.57 -20.54 -13.86
N ILE A 173 -9.34 -19.82 -13.04
CA ILE A 173 -8.98 -19.60 -11.65
C ILE A 173 -9.23 -20.89 -10.87
N ASN A 174 -8.19 -21.40 -10.22
CA ASN A 174 -8.31 -22.54 -9.32
C ASN A 174 -8.95 -22.08 -7.99
N ASN A 175 -10.22 -22.40 -7.81
CA ASN A 175 -11.00 -21.99 -6.65
C ASN A 175 -10.46 -22.54 -5.34
N ASP A 176 -9.97 -23.78 -5.31
CA ASP A 176 -9.42 -24.39 -4.08
C ASP A 176 -8.14 -23.69 -3.63
N LYS A 177 -7.26 -23.34 -4.60
CA LYS A 177 -6.06 -22.56 -4.31
C LYS A 177 -6.42 -21.16 -3.81
N LEU A 178 -7.42 -20.52 -4.38
CA LEU A 178 -7.89 -19.20 -3.94
C LEU A 178 -8.44 -19.28 -2.51
N LEU A 179 -9.29 -20.23 -2.20
CA LEU A 179 -9.83 -20.41 -0.84
C LEU A 179 -8.73 -20.71 0.18
N LYS A 180 -7.76 -21.56 -0.17
CA LYS A 180 -6.60 -21.82 0.69
C LYS A 180 -5.78 -20.55 0.93
N ALA A 181 -5.54 -19.73 -0.09
CA ALA A 181 -4.81 -18.47 0.05
C ALA A 181 -5.57 -17.50 0.98
N ILE A 182 -6.88 -17.32 0.80
CA ILE A 182 -7.72 -16.49 1.67
C ILE A 182 -7.65 -16.99 3.11
N SER A 183 -7.86 -18.29 3.32
CA SER A 183 -7.81 -18.89 4.68
C SER A 183 -6.43 -18.73 5.34
N SER A 184 -5.32 -18.79 4.58
CA SER A 184 -3.98 -18.66 5.13
C SER A 184 -3.60 -17.23 5.50
N THR A 185 -4.30 -16.23 4.98
CA THR A 185 -4.05 -14.80 5.18
C THR A 185 -5.18 -14.11 5.94
N SER A 186 -5.99 -14.86 6.70
CA SER A 186 -7.01 -14.25 7.55
C SER A 186 -6.37 -13.39 8.65
N PHE A 187 -7.10 -12.38 9.11
CA PHE A 187 -6.62 -11.48 10.16
C PHE A 187 -6.17 -12.23 11.41
N GLU A 188 -6.93 -13.26 11.83
CA GLU A 188 -6.62 -14.09 13.00
C GLU A 188 -5.29 -14.81 12.85
N LYS A 189 -5.04 -15.42 11.67
CA LYS A 189 -3.77 -16.12 11.39
C LYS A 189 -2.58 -15.19 11.33
N LEU A 190 -2.75 -14.03 10.68
CA LEU A 190 -1.70 -13.04 10.58
C LEU A 190 -1.38 -12.41 11.94
N SER A 191 -2.41 -12.07 12.73
CA SER A 191 -2.25 -11.57 14.10
C SER A 191 -1.62 -12.59 15.03
N LEU A 192 -1.96 -13.88 14.88
CA LEU A 192 -1.29 -14.97 15.61
C LEU A 192 0.18 -15.08 15.20
N GLY A 193 0.47 -15.04 13.91
CA GLY A 193 1.84 -15.04 13.38
C GLY A 193 2.68 -13.88 13.92
N GLU A 194 2.07 -12.70 14.09
CA GLU A 194 2.75 -11.55 14.72
C GLU A 194 3.08 -11.84 16.20
N LYS A 195 2.13 -12.39 16.97
CA LYS A 195 2.36 -12.77 18.37
C LYS A 195 3.46 -13.82 18.51
N GLU A 196 3.55 -14.75 17.57
CA GLU A 196 4.57 -15.81 17.54
C GLU A 196 5.92 -15.36 16.96
N GLY A 197 6.08 -14.08 16.62
CA GLY A 197 7.31 -13.53 16.05
C GLY A 197 7.60 -13.96 14.60
N LYS A 198 6.63 -14.56 13.90
CA LYS A 198 6.75 -14.99 12.50
C LYS A 198 6.51 -13.86 11.50
N PHE A 199 5.96 -12.74 11.95
CA PHE A 199 5.71 -11.56 11.14
C PHE A 199 6.93 -10.63 11.19
N LYS A 200 7.45 -10.26 10.01
CA LYS A 200 8.74 -9.55 9.90
C LYS A 200 8.63 -8.02 9.91
N GLU A 201 7.45 -7.49 9.59
CA GLU A 201 7.23 -6.03 9.59
C GLU A 201 6.97 -5.57 11.04
N ASN A 202 8.00 -5.17 11.77
CA ASN A 202 7.86 -4.66 13.13
C ASN A 202 7.76 -3.14 13.09
N VAL A 203 6.85 -2.58 13.88
CA VAL A 203 6.72 -1.14 14.12
C VAL A 203 7.05 -0.90 15.58
N PHE A 204 7.80 0.17 15.85
CA PHE A 204 8.20 0.55 17.21
C PHE A 204 7.69 1.95 17.51
N ASN A 205 7.29 2.18 18.77
CA ASN A 205 6.91 3.51 19.25
C ASN A 205 8.16 4.37 19.56
N ASN A 206 7.92 5.60 19.97
CA ASN A 206 8.97 6.55 20.32
C ASN A 206 9.84 6.08 21.51
N ASN A 207 9.35 5.14 22.31
CA ASN A 207 10.09 4.53 23.43
C ASN A 207 10.81 3.23 23.03
N ASN A 208 10.86 2.91 21.73
CA ASN A 208 11.45 1.68 21.20
C ASN A 208 10.73 0.40 21.65
N GLU A 209 9.42 0.50 21.97
CA GLU A 209 8.58 -0.64 22.28
C GLU A 209 7.83 -1.08 21.02
N LYS A 210 7.68 -2.39 20.83
CA LYS A 210 6.99 -2.94 19.67
C LYS A 210 5.50 -2.58 19.67
N ILE A 211 5.04 -1.90 18.64
CA ILE A 211 3.62 -1.64 18.39
C ILE A 211 3.01 -2.83 17.64
N LYS A 212 1.80 -3.21 18.04
CA LYS A 212 1.04 -4.25 17.36
C LYS A 212 0.65 -3.79 15.95
N PHE A 213 1.15 -4.48 14.92
CA PHE A 213 0.84 -4.18 13.51
C PHE A 213 -0.61 -4.54 13.18
N PHE A 214 -1.03 -5.79 13.50
CA PHE A 214 -2.42 -6.22 13.36
C PHE A 214 -3.24 -5.77 14.58
N ASN A 215 -3.52 -4.45 14.66
CA ASN A 215 -4.15 -3.84 15.82
C ASN A 215 -5.65 -4.18 15.89
N MET A 216 -6.50 -3.44 15.19
CA MET A 216 -7.96 -3.56 15.32
C MET A 216 -8.58 -4.48 14.25
N GLY A 217 -7.93 -4.66 13.10
CA GLY A 217 -8.45 -5.49 12.02
C GLY A 217 -9.88 -5.14 11.60
N PRO A 218 -10.79 -6.13 11.53
CA PRO A 218 -12.19 -5.92 11.17
C PRO A 218 -12.99 -5.01 12.12
N GLU A 219 -12.51 -4.86 13.37
CA GLU A 219 -13.14 -3.98 14.37
C GLU A 219 -12.83 -2.49 14.14
N ASN A 220 -11.91 -2.18 13.22
CA ASN A 220 -11.63 -0.80 12.85
C ASN A 220 -12.77 -0.19 12.02
N LYS A 221 -13.88 0.05 12.67
CA LYS A 221 -15.08 0.71 12.13
C LYS A 221 -15.12 2.14 12.68
N TRP A 222 -14.85 3.13 11.86
CA TRP A 222 -14.74 4.52 12.27
C TRP A 222 -15.94 5.03 13.09
N LYS A 223 -17.15 4.55 12.78
CA LYS A 223 -18.38 4.92 13.52
C LYS A 223 -18.32 4.55 15.00
N ASN A 224 -17.55 3.51 15.34
CA ASN A 224 -17.44 3.00 16.71
C ASN A 224 -16.16 3.49 17.41
N VAL A 225 -15.17 3.93 16.64
CA VAL A 225 -13.81 4.16 17.14
C VAL A 225 -13.46 5.65 17.20
N LEU A 226 -13.91 6.43 16.22
CA LEU A 226 -13.52 7.85 16.16
C LEU A 226 -14.34 8.71 17.13
N PRO A 227 -13.69 9.66 17.82
CA PRO A 227 -14.39 10.76 18.48
C PRO A 227 -15.30 11.50 17.50
N LYS A 228 -16.48 11.94 17.98
CA LYS A 228 -17.52 12.56 17.13
C LYS A 228 -17.03 13.81 16.40
N ASP A 229 -16.23 14.64 17.06
CA ASP A 229 -15.62 15.85 16.50
C ASP A 229 -14.67 15.53 15.35
N ILE A 230 -13.81 14.51 15.52
CA ILE A 230 -12.89 14.04 14.48
C ILE A 230 -13.67 13.43 13.31
N ALA A 231 -14.67 12.60 13.59
CA ALA A 231 -15.54 12.04 12.55
C ALA A 231 -16.23 13.14 11.73
N HIS A 232 -16.76 14.16 12.39
CA HIS A 232 -17.38 15.32 11.73
C HIS A 232 -16.37 16.10 10.88
N LYS A 233 -15.19 16.38 11.42
CA LYS A 233 -14.09 17.06 10.72
C LYS A 233 -13.68 16.30 9.45
N MET A 234 -13.50 14.99 9.55
CA MET A 234 -13.14 14.15 8.41
C MET A 234 -14.27 14.07 7.37
N ASN A 235 -15.52 13.94 7.78
CA ASN A 235 -16.66 13.94 6.87
C ASN A 235 -16.72 15.23 6.05
N ASN A 236 -16.50 16.37 6.69
CA ASN A 236 -16.51 17.67 6.00
C ASN A 236 -15.32 17.84 5.06
N TYR A 237 -14.12 17.51 5.54
CA TYR A 237 -12.90 17.67 4.75
C TYR A 237 -12.84 16.76 3.52
N TYR A 238 -13.24 15.49 3.67
CA TYR A 238 -13.20 14.50 2.60
C TYR A 238 -14.53 14.29 1.88
N LYS A 239 -15.54 15.18 2.07
CA LYS A 239 -16.90 15.02 1.54
C LYS A 239 -16.94 14.61 0.07
N ASP A 240 -16.22 15.32 -0.79
CA ASP A 240 -16.22 15.07 -2.23
C ASP A 240 -15.51 13.74 -2.58
N ASP A 241 -14.42 13.43 -1.87
CA ASP A 241 -13.69 12.20 -2.06
C ASP A 241 -14.50 10.98 -1.59
N LEU A 242 -15.19 11.10 -0.46
CA LEU A 242 -16.09 10.07 0.06
C LEU A 242 -17.23 9.79 -0.94
N ASN A 243 -17.88 10.84 -1.44
CA ASN A 243 -18.92 10.71 -2.46
C ASN A 243 -18.39 10.05 -3.73
N LYS A 244 -17.23 10.49 -4.23
CA LYS A 244 -16.61 9.93 -5.44
C LYS A 244 -16.26 8.46 -5.31
N LEU A 245 -15.88 8.02 -4.11
CA LEU A 245 -15.53 6.64 -3.81
C LEU A 245 -16.70 5.82 -3.26
N ASN A 246 -17.89 6.41 -3.12
CA ASN A 246 -19.09 5.77 -2.54
C ASN A 246 -18.83 5.19 -1.12
N TYR A 247 -18.29 6.02 -0.22
CA TYR A 247 -18.12 5.74 1.19
C TYR A 247 -19.20 6.38 2.07
#